data_e73d81cbd6eb926ea371d2c31b6cf3c7
#
_entry.id   e73d81cbd6eb926ea371d2c31b6cf3c7
#
_cell.length_a   1.000
_cell.length_b   1.000
_cell.length_c   1.000
_cell.angle_alpha   90.00
_cell.angle_beta   90.00
_cell.angle_gamma   90.00
#
_symmetry.space_group_name_H-M   'P 1'
#
loop_
_entity.id
_entity.type
_entity.pdbx_description
1 polymer ?
#
loop_
_entity_poly.entity_id
_entity_poly.type
_entity_poly.pdbx_seq_one_letter_code
_entity_poly.pdbx_strand_id
1 'polypeptide(L)'
;GIEEWPGMENKVFYVWFDAPIEYIAATAEFTNSQKLDDEAWERWWRTDKGADDVYYVQFMGKDNVPFHTLSFPCTLMGSGEPWKLVDYIKSFNYLNYDGGQFSTSQGRGVFMDQALEILPSDYWRWWLLSHVPENSDSEFTWDNFQMSVNKDLADVLGNFVSRVTKFCRSKFGEEIPEGTHFRSIEIELIADLQERLITY
;
A
#
# COMPACT_ATOMS: atom_id res chain seq x y z
N GLY A 1 -16.89 13.37 28.69
CA GLY A 1 -18.27 12.86 28.56
C GLY A 1 -19.13 13.79 27.71
N ILE A 2 -20.31 13.36 27.34
CA ILE A 2 -21.29 14.18 26.61
C ILE A 2 -22.19 14.80 27.73
N GLU A 3 -21.72 15.87 28.32
CA GLU A 3 -22.27 16.43 29.58
C GLU A 3 -23.67 17.04 29.39
N GLU A 4 -24.00 17.54 28.21
CA GLU A 4 -25.26 18.19 27.92
C GLU A 4 -26.42 17.21 27.61
N TRP A 5 -26.16 15.90 27.59
CA TRP A 5 -27.15 14.88 27.27
C TRP A 5 -27.38 13.96 28.48
N PRO A 6 -28.57 13.98 29.08
CA PRO A 6 -28.87 13.15 30.25
C PRO A 6 -28.58 11.65 30.01
N GLY A 7 -27.85 11.03 30.91
CA GLY A 7 -27.46 9.63 30.84
C GLY A 7 -26.22 9.35 29.98
N MET A 8 -25.56 10.39 29.47
CA MET A 8 -24.37 10.27 28.63
C MET A 8 -23.09 10.78 29.29
N GLU A 9 -23.10 11.03 30.59
CA GLU A 9 -22.00 11.64 31.35
C GLU A 9 -20.69 10.83 31.25
N ASN A 10 -20.81 9.50 31.12
CA ASN A 10 -19.67 8.59 30.99
C ASN A 10 -19.51 8.04 29.56
N LYS A 11 -20.14 8.65 28.58
CA LYS A 11 -20.04 8.26 27.17
C LYS A 11 -19.18 9.25 26.40
N VAL A 12 -18.59 8.77 25.33
CA VAL A 12 -17.84 9.57 24.35
C VAL A 12 -18.32 9.20 22.95
N PHE A 13 -18.14 10.10 22.00
CA PHE A 13 -18.36 9.76 20.60
C PHE A 13 -17.33 8.72 20.18
N TYR A 14 -17.80 7.74 19.41
CA TYR A 14 -16.90 6.75 18.82
C TYR A 14 -16.21 7.38 17.62
N VAL A 15 -14.88 7.38 17.65
CA VAL A 15 -14.06 8.11 16.66
C VAL A 15 -14.35 7.74 15.20
N TRP A 16 -14.68 6.47 14.93
CA TRP A 16 -14.99 6.03 13.58
C TRP A 16 -16.32 6.56 12.99
N PHE A 17 -17.08 7.29 13.78
CA PHE A 17 -18.28 7.97 13.27
C PHE A 17 -17.91 9.12 12.31
N ASP A 18 -16.86 9.86 12.61
CA ASP A 18 -16.40 11.01 11.84
C ASP A 18 -14.99 10.89 11.28
N ALA A 19 -14.15 10.01 11.85
CA ALA A 19 -12.75 9.84 11.42
C ALA A 19 -12.55 9.67 9.91
N PRO A 20 -13.40 8.95 9.15
CA PRO A 20 -13.20 8.81 7.70
C PRO A 20 -13.31 10.12 6.90
N ILE A 21 -13.88 11.19 7.47
CA ILE A 21 -13.88 12.53 6.86
C ILE A 21 -12.46 13.06 6.68
N GLU A 22 -11.50 12.55 7.46
CA GLU A 22 -10.08 12.88 7.33
C GLU A 22 -9.54 12.65 5.91
N TYR A 23 -10.02 11.65 5.19
CA TYR A 23 -9.58 11.41 3.81
C TYR A 23 -9.89 12.58 2.88
N ILE A 24 -11.06 13.18 3.03
CA ILE A 24 -11.47 14.36 2.28
C ILE A 24 -10.65 15.58 2.76
N ALA A 25 -10.53 15.74 4.07
CA ALA A 25 -9.78 16.84 4.67
C ALA A 25 -8.29 16.80 4.27
N ALA A 26 -7.67 15.62 4.30
CA ALA A 26 -6.28 15.43 3.87
C ALA A 26 -6.07 15.76 2.39
N THR A 27 -7.04 15.44 1.52
CA THR A 27 -6.99 15.82 0.11
C THR A 27 -7.07 17.34 -0.05
N ALA A 28 -7.95 18.01 0.71
CA ALA A 28 -8.07 19.46 0.69
C ALA A 28 -6.78 20.12 1.21
N GLU A 29 -6.20 19.63 2.29
CA GLU A 29 -4.92 20.11 2.82
C GLU A 29 -3.78 19.93 1.82
N PHE A 30 -3.71 18.76 1.16
CA PHE A 30 -2.70 18.50 0.14
C PHE A 30 -2.83 19.48 -1.03
N THR A 31 -4.02 19.65 -1.61
CA THR A 31 -4.23 20.57 -2.74
C THR A 31 -3.90 22.00 -2.38
N ASN A 32 -4.25 22.45 -1.17
CA ASN A 32 -3.90 23.77 -0.66
C ASN A 32 -2.37 23.91 -0.50
N SER A 33 -1.69 22.89 0.02
CA SER A 33 -0.22 22.90 0.16
C SER A 33 0.51 23.03 -1.17
N GLN A 34 -0.05 22.48 -2.25
CA GLN A 34 0.45 22.60 -3.62
C GLN A 34 0.08 23.91 -4.29
N LYS A 35 -0.61 24.82 -3.60
CA LYS A 35 -1.10 26.10 -4.12
C LYS A 35 -1.98 25.94 -5.37
N LEU A 36 -2.75 24.90 -5.41
CA LEU A 36 -3.81 24.69 -6.40
C LEU A 36 -5.01 25.60 -6.08
N ASP A 37 -6.00 25.63 -6.98
CA ASP A 37 -7.24 26.36 -6.71
C ASP A 37 -7.96 25.78 -5.47
N ASP A 38 -8.77 26.60 -4.79
CA ASP A 38 -9.42 26.25 -3.53
C ASP A 38 -10.41 25.08 -3.68
N GLU A 39 -10.87 24.80 -4.90
CA GLU A 39 -11.80 23.71 -5.24
C GLU A 39 -11.09 22.47 -5.82
N ALA A 40 -9.74 22.48 -5.89
CA ALA A 40 -8.99 21.39 -6.53
C ALA A 40 -9.23 20.02 -5.89
N TRP A 41 -9.50 19.97 -4.58
CA TRP A 41 -9.84 18.74 -3.86
C TRP A 41 -11.17 18.14 -4.30
N GLU A 42 -12.14 18.96 -4.74
CA GLU A 42 -13.47 18.52 -5.17
C GLU A 42 -13.40 17.59 -6.38
N ARG A 43 -12.41 17.78 -7.26
CA ARG A 43 -12.19 16.90 -8.43
C ARG A 43 -11.86 15.46 -8.07
N TRP A 44 -11.48 15.22 -6.84
CA TRP A 44 -11.20 13.88 -6.33
C TRP A 44 -12.39 13.26 -5.59
N TRP A 45 -13.25 14.11 -5.03
CA TRP A 45 -14.29 13.66 -4.10
C TRP A 45 -15.73 13.98 -4.55
N ARG A 46 -15.91 14.87 -5.49
CA ARG A 46 -17.24 15.28 -5.97
C ARG A 46 -17.48 14.79 -7.40
N THR A 47 -18.51 13.92 -7.59
CA THR A 47 -18.83 13.36 -8.91
C THR A 47 -19.32 14.43 -9.89
N ASP A 48 -20.00 15.46 -9.39
CA ASP A 48 -20.44 16.63 -10.18
C ASP A 48 -19.28 17.60 -10.54
N LYS A 49 -18.06 17.35 -10.02
CA LYS A 49 -16.86 18.16 -10.26
C LYS A 49 -15.73 17.39 -10.97
N GLY A 50 -15.98 16.16 -11.40
CA GLY A 50 -15.05 15.34 -12.17
C GLY A 50 -14.57 14.07 -11.46
N ALA A 51 -15.01 13.78 -10.23
CA ALA A 51 -14.58 12.56 -9.53
C ALA A 51 -15.20 11.28 -10.11
N ASP A 52 -16.06 11.35 -11.13
CA ASP A 52 -16.56 10.16 -11.84
C ASP A 52 -15.43 9.35 -12.49
N ASP A 53 -14.38 10.03 -12.96
CA ASP A 53 -13.20 9.39 -13.57
C ASP A 53 -12.18 8.88 -12.54
N VAL A 54 -12.37 9.14 -11.24
CA VAL A 54 -11.47 8.69 -10.17
C VAL A 54 -11.76 7.25 -9.84
N TYR A 55 -10.73 6.41 -9.85
CA TYR A 55 -10.79 5.06 -9.30
C TYR A 55 -10.26 5.07 -7.87
N TYR A 56 -11.19 5.02 -6.91
CA TYR A 56 -10.89 5.16 -5.49
C TYR A 56 -10.65 3.80 -4.83
N VAL A 57 -9.42 3.58 -4.37
CA VAL A 57 -8.99 2.34 -3.71
C VAL A 57 -8.64 2.62 -2.25
N GLN A 58 -9.06 1.73 -1.36
CA GLN A 58 -8.71 1.77 0.05
C GLN A 58 -7.99 0.50 0.48
N PHE A 59 -6.89 0.65 1.23
CA PHE A 59 -6.18 -0.43 1.90
C PHE A 59 -6.32 -0.28 3.40
N MET A 60 -6.67 -1.37 4.10
CA MET A 60 -6.93 -1.30 5.52
C MET A 60 -6.72 -2.64 6.25
N GLY A 61 -6.61 -2.58 7.57
CA GLY A 61 -6.73 -3.76 8.42
C GLY A 61 -8.19 -4.27 8.48
N LYS A 62 -8.35 -5.57 8.69
CA LYS A 62 -9.66 -6.26 8.69
C LYS A 62 -10.70 -5.63 9.62
N ASP A 63 -10.26 -5.06 10.74
CA ASP A 63 -11.17 -4.48 11.74
C ASP A 63 -11.80 -3.16 11.27
N ASN A 64 -11.22 -2.50 10.26
CA ASN A 64 -11.70 -1.23 9.73
C ASN A 64 -12.70 -1.40 8.58
N VAL A 65 -12.90 -2.62 8.08
CA VAL A 65 -13.80 -2.89 6.95
C VAL A 65 -15.22 -2.35 7.18
N PRO A 66 -15.88 -2.58 8.33
CA PRO A 66 -17.26 -2.09 8.53
C PRO A 66 -17.40 -0.57 8.45
N PHE A 67 -16.37 0.15 8.89
CA PHE A 67 -16.38 1.62 8.88
C PHE A 67 -16.24 2.19 7.47
N HIS A 68 -15.57 1.48 6.58
CA HIS A 68 -15.29 1.90 5.22
C HIS A 68 -16.26 1.33 4.18
N THR A 69 -16.91 0.19 4.48
CA THR A 69 -17.90 -0.42 3.59
C THR A 69 -19.33 -0.03 3.92
N LEU A 70 -19.60 0.36 5.16
CA LEU A 70 -20.95 0.68 5.63
C LEU A 70 -21.05 2.10 6.18
N SER A 71 -20.37 2.41 7.31
CA SER A 71 -20.59 3.68 8.02
C SER A 71 -20.25 4.90 7.17
N PHE A 72 -19.04 4.96 6.60
CA PHE A 72 -18.62 6.10 5.78
C PHE A 72 -19.42 6.27 4.50
N PRO A 73 -19.65 5.24 3.67
CA PRO A 73 -20.55 5.34 2.52
C PRO A 73 -21.96 5.81 2.90
N CYS A 74 -22.54 5.28 3.99
CA CYS A 74 -23.85 5.73 4.46
C CYS A 74 -23.87 7.20 4.87
N THR A 75 -22.79 7.68 5.51
CA THR A 75 -22.64 9.09 5.88
C THR A 75 -22.60 9.98 4.63
N LEU A 76 -21.77 9.62 3.64
CA LEU A 76 -21.67 10.35 2.37
C LEU A 76 -23.01 10.37 1.62
N MET A 77 -23.65 9.22 1.46
CA MET A 77 -24.95 9.12 0.80
C MET A 77 -26.05 9.87 1.58
N GLY A 78 -26.03 9.79 2.91
CA GLY A 78 -27.00 10.45 3.79
C GLY A 78 -26.92 11.97 3.77
N SER A 79 -25.78 12.54 3.37
CA SER A 79 -25.64 13.99 3.20
C SER A 79 -26.47 14.54 2.04
N GLY A 80 -26.85 13.70 1.07
CA GLY A 80 -27.56 14.12 -0.15
C GLY A 80 -26.66 14.78 -1.19
N GLU A 81 -25.36 14.86 -0.93
CA GLU A 81 -24.39 15.47 -1.84
C GLU A 81 -23.71 14.41 -2.74
N PRO A 82 -23.28 14.78 -3.96
CA PRO A 82 -22.73 13.85 -4.94
C PRO A 82 -21.26 13.46 -4.64
N TRP A 83 -21.05 12.74 -3.56
CA TRP A 83 -19.74 12.24 -3.16
C TRP A 83 -19.30 11.02 -3.96
N LYS A 84 -17.99 10.97 -4.26
CA LYS A 84 -17.35 9.77 -4.77
C LYS A 84 -17.30 8.70 -3.68
N LEU A 85 -17.85 7.53 -3.96
CA LEU A 85 -17.76 6.36 -3.12
C LEU A 85 -16.55 5.51 -3.52
N VAL A 86 -16.10 4.64 -2.61
CA VAL A 86 -15.00 3.73 -2.86
C VAL A 86 -15.35 2.70 -3.92
N ASP A 87 -14.43 2.46 -4.87
CA ASP A 87 -14.59 1.46 -5.94
C ASP A 87 -14.03 0.10 -5.51
N TYR A 88 -12.92 0.09 -4.76
CA TYR A 88 -12.26 -1.13 -4.34
C TYR A 88 -11.67 -1.03 -2.94
N ILE A 89 -11.89 -2.06 -2.13
CA ILE A 89 -11.30 -2.18 -0.79
C ILE A 89 -10.47 -3.46 -0.71
N LYS A 90 -9.21 -3.31 -0.31
CA LYS A 90 -8.34 -4.42 0.04
C LYS A 90 -8.12 -4.43 1.54
N SER A 91 -8.57 -5.48 2.20
CA SER A 91 -8.32 -5.66 3.64
C SER A 91 -7.22 -6.69 3.89
N PHE A 92 -6.49 -6.49 4.98
CA PHE A 92 -5.41 -7.38 5.40
C PHE A 92 -5.63 -7.87 6.84
N ASN A 93 -5.09 -9.04 7.13
CA ASN A 93 -4.89 -9.51 8.49
C ASN A 93 -3.74 -8.72 9.15
N TYR A 94 -3.27 -9.17 10.32
CA TYR A 94 -2.23 -8.46 11.04
C TYR A 94 -0.83 -8.93 10.66
N LEU A 95 0.09 -7.98 10.61
CA LEU A 95 1.50 -8.24 10.71
C LEU A 95 1.89 -8.15 12.19
N ASN A 96 2.34 -9.24 12.77
CA ASN A 96 2.82 -9.31 14.13
C ASN A 96 4.34 -9.12 14.19
N TYR A 97 4.86 -8.84 15.37
CA TYR A 97 6.28 -8.66 15.64
C TYR A 97 6.70 -9.58 16.80
N ASP A 98 7.56 -10.55 16.50
CA ASP A 98 8.19 -11.44 17.50
C ASP A 98 7.18 -11.99 18.52
N GLY A 99 6.15 -12.70 18.04
CA GLY A 99 5.12 -13.33 18.85
C GLY A 99 4.04 -12.42 19.42
N GLY A 100 3.91 -11.17 18.96
CA GLY A 100 2.84 -10.26 19.43
C GLY A 100 2.58 -9.10 18.48
N GLN A 101 1.67 -8.23 18.85
CA GLN A 101 1.30 -7.09 18.01
C GLN A 101 2.36 -5.98 18.06
N PHE A 102 2.49 -5.22 16.98
CA PHE A 102 3.18 -3.94 16.97
C PHE A 102 2.49 -2.98 17.96
N SER A 103 3.27 -2.20 18.69
CA SER A 103 2.74 -1.24 19.63
C SER A 103 3.63 -0.01 19.73
N THR A 104 3.16 1.11 19.22
CA THR A 104 3.88 2.38 19.29
C THR A 104 4.03 2.86 20.73
N SER A 105 2.99 2.73 21.56
CA SER A 105 3.02 3.15 22.96
C SER A 105 3.98 2.34 23.84
N GLN A 106 4.27 1.09 23.45
CA GLN A 106 5.20 0.21 24.16
C GLN A 106 6.59 0.17 23.49
N GLY A 107 6.79 0.91 22.39
CA GLY A 107 8.02 0.86 21.62
C GLY A 107 8.31 -0.51 21.02
N ARG A 108 7.26 -1.33 20.80
CA ARG A 108 7.39 -2.69 20.28
C ARG A 108 7.19 -2.72 18.77
N GLY A 109 8.25 -3.05 18.05
CA GLY A 109 8.22 -3.17 16.59
C GLY A 109 9.45 -2.57 15.93
N VAL A 110 9.40 -2.51 14.61
CA VAL A 110 10.37 -1.79 13.78
C VAL A 110 9.66 -0.56 13.23
N PHE A 111 10.21 0.62 13.54
CA PHE A 111 9.62 1.90 13.11
C PHE A 111 10.35 2.41 11.88
N MET A 112 9.62 3.11 11.01
CA MET A 112 10.07 3.45 9.66
C MET A 112 11.37 4.26 9.65
N ASP A 113 11.51 5.24 10.52
CA ASP A 113 12.70 6.06 10.68
C ASP A 113 13.93 5.20 11.00
N GLN A 114 13.84 4.35 12.02
CA GLN A 114 14.90 3.41 12.42
C GLN A 114 15.16 2.35 11.33
N ALA A 115 14.11 1.83 10.71
CA ALA A 115 14.24 0.84 9.64
C ALA A 115 15.10 1.37 8.47
N LEU A 116 14.86 2.63 8.06
CA LEU A 116 15.58 3.24 6.95
C LEU A 116 17.02 3.63 7.29
N GLU A 117 17.35 3.80 8.57
CA GLU A 117 18.75 3.95 9.04
C GLU A 117 19.53 2.63 8.97
N ILE A 118 18.86 1.49 9.15
CA ILE A 118 19.49 0.16 9.15
C ILE A 118 19.75 -0.32 7.72
N LEU A 119 18.76 -0.23 6.83
CA LEU A 119 18.85 -0.72 5.46
C LEU A 119 18.07 0.17 4.48
N PRO A 120 18.50 0.21 3.20
CA PRO A 120 17.74 0.87 2.14
C PRO A 120 16.30 0.35 2.03
N SER A 121 15.39 1.23 1.57
CA SER A 121 13.95 0.96 1.47
C SER A 121 13.57 -0.30 0.69
N ASP A 122 14.36 -0.67 -0.33
CA ASP A 122 14.04 -1.80 -1.21
C ASP A 122 14.04 -3.15 -0.49
N TYR A 123 14.88 -3.33 0.54
CA TYR A 123 14.88 -4.54 1.36
C TYR A 123 13.58 -4.68 2.15
N TRP A 124 13.12 -3.57 2.75
CA TRP A 124 11.87 -3.51 3.50
C TRP A 124 10.66 -3.71 2.59
N ARG A 125 10.63 -3.04 1.45
CA ARG A 125 9.57 -3.18 0.44
C ARG A 125 9.45 -4.62 -0.05
N TRP A 126 10.59 -5.25 -0.37
CA TRP A 126 10.61 -6.65 -0.78
C TRP A 126 10.01 -7.57 0.28
N TRP A 127 10.50 -7.45 1.52
CA TRP A 127 10.03 -8.31 2.60
C TRP A 127 8.54 -8.09 2.88
N LEU A 128 8.11 -6.86 3.05
CA LEU A 128 6.72 -6.51 3.33
C LEU A 128 5.77 -7.01 2.23
N LEU A 129 6.12 -6.82 0.95
CA LEU A 129 5.28 -7.25 -0.16
C LEU A 129 5.27 -8.77 -0.34
N SER A 130 6.37 -9.47 -0.02
CA SER A 130 6.42 -10.93 -0.10
C SER A 130 5.74 -11.64 1.08
N HIS A 131 5.47 -10.93 2.18
CA HIS A 131 4.86 -11.46 3.40
C HIS A 131 3.55 -10.76 3.77
N VAL A 132 2.86 -10.20 2.77
CA VAL A 132 1.57 -9.53 2.98
C VAL A 132 0.57 -10.48 3.66
N PRO A 133 -0.06 -10.08 4.78
CA PRO A 133 -1.00 -10.92 5.53
C PRO A 133 -2.38 -10.98 4.84
N GLU A 134 -2.46 -11.55 3.64
CA GLU A 134 -3.72 -11.59 2.87
C GLU A 134 -4.70 -12.63 3.40
N ASN A 135 -4.24 -13.84 3.69
CA ASN A 135 -5.09 -14.97 4.07
C ASN A 135 -5.09 -15.26 5.59
N SER A 136 -4.00 -14.91 6.26
CA SER A 136 -3.81 -15.10 7.70
C SER A 136 -2.85 -14.04 8.21
N ASP A 137 -2.76 -13.91 9.53
CA ASP A 137 -1.75 -13.07 10.15
C ASP A 137 -0.35 -13.54 9.73
N SER A 138 0.55 -12.61 9.48
CA SER A 138 1.98 -12.88 9.23
C SER A 138 2.82 -12.34 10.39
N GLU A 139 4.07 -12.76 10.44
CA GLU A 139 4.96 -12.41 11.54
C GLU A 139 6.31 -11.91 11.04
N PHE A 140 6.72 -10.75 11.56
CA PHE A 140 8.06 -10.23 11.38
C PHE A 140 8.95 -10.73 12.51
N THR A 141 10.06 -11.36 12.13
CA THR A 141 11.22 -11.57 12.99
C THR A 141 12.49 -11.17 12.23
N TRP A 142 13.51 -10.73 12.93
CA TRP A 142 14.78 -10.37 12.30
C TRP A 142 15.43 -11.54 11.55
N ASP A 143 15.29 -12.76 12.09
CA ASP A 143 15.81 -13.97 11.44
C ASP A 143 15.09 -14.25 10.12
N ASN A 144 13.77 -14.17 10.10
CA ASN A 144 12.99 -14.34 8.87
C ASN A 144 13.28 -13.25 7.84
N PHE A 145 13.43 -12.02 8.30
CA PHE A 145 13.80 -10.90 7.43
C PHE A 145 15.17 -11.13 6.77
N GLN A 146 16.19 -11.42 7.58
CA GLN A 146 17.53 -11.67 7.08
C GLN A 146 17.58 -12.88 6.13
N MET A 147 16.91 -13.98 6.51
CA MET A 147 16.87 -15.19 5.70
C MET A 147 16.19 -14.94 4.34
N SER A 148 15.05 -14.27 4.31
CA SER A 148 14.32 -13.96 3.07
C SER A 148 15.13 -13.04 2.17
N VAL A 149 15.66 -11.95 2.72
CA VAL A 149 16.48 -11.00 1.95
C VAL A 149 17.71 -11.68 1.35
N ASN A 150 18.44 -12.48 2.14
CA ASN A 150 19.63 -13.18 1.64
C ASN A 150 19.27 -14.20 0.57
N LYS A 151 18.24 -15.01 0.80
CA LYS A 151 17.82 -16.03 -0.14
C LYS A 151 17.28 -15.42 -1.45
N ASP A 152 16.32 -14.51 -1.34
CA ASP A 152 15.59 -14.05 -2.52
C ASP A 152 16.37 -13.00 -3.31
N LEU A 153 16.93 -12.00 -2.62
CA LEU A 153 17.62 -10.90 -3.28
C LEU A 153 19.08 -11.21 -3.58
N ALA A 154 19.82 -11.82 -2.65
CA ALA A 154 21.23 -12.13 -2.87
C ALA A 154 21.41 -13.43 -3.65
N ASP A 155 20.86 -14.55 -3.16
CA ASP A 155 21.15 -15.87 -3.75
C ASP A 155 20.35 -16.14 -5.04
N VAL A 156 19.12 -15.69 -5.16
CA VAL A 156 18.33 -15.91 -6.36
C VAL A 156 18.54 -14.78 -7.36
N LEU A 157 18.06 -13.57 -7.05
CA LEU A 157 18.09 -12.43 -7.98
C LEU A 157 19.53 -11.97 -8.25
N GLY A 158 20.33 -11.76 -7.22
CA GLY A 158 21.69 -11.30 -7.33
C GLY A 158 22.59 -12.28 -8.10
N ASN A 159 22.46 -13.58 -7.83
CA ASN A 159 23.17 -14.60 -8.60
C ASN A 159 22.71 -14.67 -10.06
N PHE A 160 21.42 -14.56 -10.32
CA PHE A 160 20.90 -14.51 -11.68
C PHE A 160 21.52 -13.35 -12.46
N VAL A 161 21.39 -12.13 -11.95
CA VAL A 161 21.95 -10.91 -12.57
C VAL A 161 23.46 -11.04 -12.76
N SER A 162 24.19 -11.46 -11.71
CA SER A 162 25.64 -11.60 -11.77
C SER A 162 26.11 -12.64 -12.79
N ARG A 163 25.43 -13.77 -12.88
CA ARG A 163 25.77 -14.82 -13.86
C ARG A 163 25.49 -14.36 -15.29
N VAL A 164 24.32 -13.76 -15.53
CA VAL A 164 23.95 -13.27 -16.88
C VAL A 164 24.92 -12.18 -17.33
N THR A 165 25.16 -11.17 -16.50
CA THR A 165 26.05 -10.07 -16.87
C THR A 165 27.51 -10.50 -17.08
N LYS A 166 28.03 -11.39 -16.21
CA LYS A 166 29.38 -11.96 -16.40
C LYS A 166 29.47 -12.79 -17.67
N PHE A 167 28.46 -13.60 -17.96
CA PHE A 167 28.40 -14.37 -19.20
C PHE A 167 28.38 -13.45 -20.42
N CYS A 168 27.48 -12.47 -20.45
CA CYS A 168 27.38 -11.50 -21.54
C CYS A 168 28.72 -10.78 -21.76
N ARG A 169 29.33 -10.25 -20.68
CA ARG A 169 30.63 -9.58 -20.75
C ARG A 169 31.74 -10.48 -21.29
N SER A 170 31.73 -11.76 -20.89
CA SER A 170 32.78 -12.72 -21.37
C SER A 170 32.62 -13.08 -22.84
N LYS A 171 31.42 -13.01 -23.42
CA LYS A 171 31.11 -13.39 -24.78
C LYS A 171 31.06 -12.23 -25.77
N PHE A 172 30.59 -11.06 -25.29
CA PHE A 172 30.30 -9.91 -26.13
C PHE A 172 31.11 -8.65 -25.74
N GLY A 173 31.92 -8.73 -24.66
CA GLY A 173 32.64 -7.58 -24.12
C GLY A 173 31.74 -6.65 -23.37
N GLU A 174 31.95 -5.33 -23.50
CA GLU A 174 31.18 -4.30 -22.79
C GLU A 174 29.99 -3.77 -23.62
N GLU A 175 29.83 -4.25 -24.84
CA GLU A 175 28.76 -3.85 -25.75
C GLU A 175 27.61 -4.87 -25.70
N ILE A 176 26.37 -4.38 -25.78
CA ILE A 176 25.20 -5.21 -25.96
C ILE A 176 25.14 -5.59 -27.44
N PRO A 177 25.18 -6.88 -27.79
CA PRO A 177 25.15 -7.29 -29.21
C PRO A 177 23.83 -6.84 -29.84
N GLU A 178 23.92 -6.36 -31.10
CA GLU A 178 22.74 -6.08 -31.90
C GLU A 178 21.95 -7.37 -32.15
N GLY A 179 20.75 -7.44 -31.57
CA GLY A 179 19.83 -8.53 -31.83
C GLY A 179 19.04 -8.29 -33.10
N THR A 180 19.04 -9.27 -34.01
CA THR A 180 18.36 -9.12 -35.31
C THR A 180 16.96 -9.71 -35.33
N HIS A 181 16.70 -10.78 -34.61
CA HIS A 181 15.39 -11.45 -34.59
C HIS A 181 15.13 -12.12 -33.23
N PHE A 182 13.92 -11.92 -32.70
CA PHE A 182 13.40 -12.73 -31.61
C PHE A 182 12.81 -14.02 -32.15
N ARG A 183 13.12 -15.15 -31.50
CA ARG A 183 12.42 -16.41 -31.74
C ARG A 183 11.06 -16.38 -31.04
N SER A 184 10.17 -17.29 -31.39
CA SER A 184 8.84 -17.40 -30.80
C SER A 184 8.89 -17.48 -29.27
N ILE A 185 9.85 -18.23 -28.74
CA ILE A 185 9.99 -18.39 -27.27
C ILE A 185 10.34 -17.08 -26.54
N GLU A 186 11.16 -16.21 -27.12
CA GLU A 186 11.47 -14.90 -26.55
C GLU A 186 10.26 -13.96 -26.63
N ILE A 187 9.53 -14.02 -27.76
CA ILE A 187 8.29 -13.23 -27.93
C ILE A 187 7.24 -13.66 -26.92
N GLU A 188 7.02 -14.96 -26.76
CA GLU A 188 6.08 -15.51 -25.76
C GLU A 188 6.47 -15.12 -24.33
N LEU A 189 7.76 -15.21 -23.97
CA LEU A 189 8.25 -14.81 -22.67
C LEU A 189 8.01 -13.31 -22.39
N ILE A 190 8.30 -12.46 -23.37
CA ILE A 190 8.08 -11.00 -23.23
C ILE A 190 6.59 -10.71 -23.07
N ALA A 191 5.74 -11.37 -23.86
CA ALA A 191 4.29 -11.22 -23.76
C ALA A 191 3.75 -11.67 -22.40
N ASP A 192 4.18 -12.83 -21.88
CA ASP A 192 3.80 -13.32 -20.55
C ASP A 192 4.26 -12.37 -19.44
N LEU A 193 5.46 -11.84 -19.51
CA LEU A 193 5.95 -10.84 -18.55
C LEU A 193 5.16 -9.54 -18.61
N GLN A 194 4.81 -9.06 -19.80
CA GLN A 194 4.00 -7.85 -19.95
C GLN A 194 2.59 -8.05 -19.42
N GLU A 195 1.95 -9.18 -19.71
CA GLU A 195 0.63 -9.52 -19.19
C GLU A 195 0.62 -9.55 -17.66
N ARG A 196 1.61 -10.20 -17.04
CA ARG A 196 1.75 -10.25 -15.59
C ARG A 196 1.94 -8.87 -14.96
N LEU A 197 2.72 -7.99 -15.60
CA LEU A 197 2.93 -6.62 -15.10
C LEU A 197 1.68 -5.73 -15.18
N ILE A 198 0.75 -6.04 -16.09
CA ILE A 198 -0.51 -5.31 -16.23
C ILE A 198 -1.60 -5.86 -15.28
N THR A 199 -1.51 -7.15 -14.96
CA THR A 199 -2.52 -7.86 -14.16
C THR A 199 -2.32 -7.66 -12.63
N TYR A 200 -1.16 -7.19 -12.21
CA TYR A 200 -0.81 -6.89 -10.82
C TYR A 200 -0.62 -5.38 -10.62
#